data_009aed6e28895052db77bb1e9ddeecf3
#
_entry.id   009aed6e28895052db77bb1e9ddeecf3
#
_cell.length_a   1.000
_cell.length_b   1.000
_cell.length_c   1.000
_cell.angle_alpha   90.00
_cell.angle_beta   90.00
_cell.angle_gamma   90.00
#
_symmetry.space_group_name_H-M   'P 1'
#
loop_
_entity.id
_entity.type
_entity.pdbx_description
1 polymer ?
#
loop_
_entity_poly.entity_id
_entity_poly.type
_entity_poly.pdbx_seq_one_letter_code
_entity_poly.pdbx_strand_id
1 'polypeptide(L)'
;MAEPETANKSQAKKKLILNAFVEACSGHQSPGLWQHPDDRSSEFNTLKHWVELAKLLETAGFHGIFIADVLGAYDVYKGPRNVGPAAGSGAQFPVNDPLGPVSAMAAATESIGFGLTVSTTFEEPYHLARRLSTLDHLTGGRVGWNRYAKADEYMDVVYKLWQVHRRLQSSWRDDAVKLDRQSGVYTDPELVRTIDHVGKFYNVPGPHICQPSPQRTPVILQAGTSSAGKAFAAKHAEAVFVSTLAPGIVAQNIADIRAKARELGRDPQAIKFLAMVTPVLGATEEEAQGKYNEYLSYGSKEGALALFGGYTGIDLSQFDDDEELQYVESNAIRTSVETWAKYVAHVPKWTKGAIVDEMKIGGLGATIVGTPEHVADELERWIREADVDGFNFAYALMPRTFEEIIEFLLPVLRNRGLFWEGYEVPGGTYRENLWAKKGAARPPSNHPAAKYHWKKPEWS
;
A
#
# COMPACT_ATOMS: atom_id res chain seq x y z
N MET A 1 -43.40 26.91 -27.91
CA MET A 1 -42.54 26.89 -26.71
C MET A 1 -41.96 25.49 -26.62
N ALA A 2 -40.73 25.36 -26.94
CA ALA A 2 -40.00 24.08 -26.83
C ALA A 2 -39.31 24.05 -25.48
N GLU A 3 -39.57 23.02 -24.68
CA GLU A 3 -38.86 22.76 -23.43
C GLU A 3 -37.40 22.40 -23.73
N PRO A 4 -36.44 22.86 -22.96
CA PRO A 4 -35.05 22.44 -23.13
C PRO A 4 -34.85 21.03 -22.55
N GLU A 5 -34.49 20.07 -23.41
CA GLU A 5 -33.91 18.80 -23.01
C GLU A 5 -32.69 19.03 -22.09
N THR A 6 -32.87 18.80 -20.82
CA THR A 6 -31.74 18.69 -19.88
C THR A 6 -30.98 17.40 -20.19
N ALA A 7 -29.98 17.50 -21.03
CA ALA A 7 -28.99 16.44 -21.22
C ALA A 7 -28.35 16.10 -19.86
N ASN A 8 -28.76 14.98 -19.32
CA ASN A 8 -28.14 14.35 -18.14
C ASN A 8 -26.72 13.98 -18.53
N LYS A 9 -25.74 14.85 -18.24
CA LYS A 9 -24.32 14.49 -18.33
C LYS A 9 -24.10 13.39 -17.30
N SER A 10 -24.08 12.14 -17.75
CA SER A 10 -23.65 11.01 -16.93
C SER A 10 -22.28 11.38 -16.33
N GLN A 11 -22.22 11.59 -15.04
CA GLN A 11 -20.98 11.78 -14.34
C GLN A 11 -20.11 10.56 -14.65
N ALA A 12 -18.94 10.78 -15.27
CA ALA A 12 -18.03 9.70 -15.61
C ALA A 12 -17.70 8.91 -14.31
N LYS A 13 -17.91 7.59 -14.36
CA LYS A 13 -17.63 6.73 -13.20
C LYS A 13 -16.17 6.88 -12.78
N LYS A 14 -15.93 6.93 -11.48
CA LYS A 14 -14.58 6.96 -10.88
C LYS A 14 -13.85 5.66 -11.23
N LYS A 15 -12.75 5.74 -11.97
CA LYS A 15 -11.92 4.58 -12.29
C LYS A 15 -11.08 4.18 -11.09
N LEU A 16 -10.93 2.87 -10.89
CA LEU A 16 -10.28 2.25 -9.74
C LEU A 16 -8.77 2.19 -9.90
N ILE A 17 -8.06 2.50 -8.85
CA ILE A 17 -6.64 2.18 -8.71
C ILE A 17 -6.54 0.75 -8.17
N LEU A 18 -5.84 -0.14 -8.88
CA LEU A 18 -5.62 -1.51 -8.45
C LEU A 18 -4.13 -1.77 -8.20
N ASN A 19 -3.82 -2.21 -7.01
CA ASN A 19 -2.50 -2.69 -6.62
C ASN A 19 -2.55 -4.17 -6.25
N ALA A 20 -1.47 -4.89 -6.47
CA ALA A 20 -1.24 -6.19 -5.87
C ALA A 20 -0.56 -6.00 -4.51
N PHE A 21 -1.10 -6.63 -3.48
CA PHE A 21 -0.58 -6.59 -2.13
C PHE A 21 0.15 -7.89 -1.80
N VAL A 22 1.46 -7.80 -1.67
CA VAL A 22 2.34 -8.94 -1.44
C VAL A 22 3.34 -8.64 -0.33
N GLU A 23 4.04 -9.67 0.09
CA GLU A 23 5.18 -9.58 1.01
C GLU A 23 6.25 -10.58 0.58
N ALA A 24 7.50 -10.33 0.91
CA ALA A 24 8.60 -11.22 0.56
C ALA A 24 8.66 -12.43 1.51
N CYS A 25 7.56 -13.17 1.59
CA CYS A 25 7.35 -14.36 2.42
C CYS A 25 6.31 -15.29 1.80
N SER A 26 6.15 -16.49 2.34
CA SER A 26 4.95 -17.32 2.16
C SER A 26 3.88 -16.93 3.18
N GLY A 27 2.61 -17.27 2.95
CA GLY A 27 1.55 -17.12 3.94
C GLY A 27 1.25 -15.68 4.37
N HIS A 28 1.45 -14.70 3.48
CA HIS A 28 1.30 -13.26 3.74
C HIS A 28 0.00 -12.91 4.50
N GLN A 29 -1.18 -13.03 3.88
CA GLN A 29 -2.48 -12.79 4.52
C GLN A 29 -3.30 -14.07 4.67
N SER A 30 -2.75 -15.20 4.24
CA SER A 30 -3.44 -16.50 4.22
C SER A 30 -2.49 -17.60 4.70
N PRO A 31 -2.16 -17.61 6.01
CA PRO A 31 -1.19 -18.54 6.58
C PRO A 31 -1.63 -20.00 6.43
N GLY A 32 -0.70 -20.86 6.04
CA GLY A 32 -0.95 -22.28 5.78
C GLY A 32 -1.22 -22.62 4.32
N LEU A 33 -1.67 -21.67 3.49
CA LEU A 33 -1.99 -21.91 2.08
C LEU A 33 -0.78 -22.26 1.22
N TRP A 34 0.42 -22.01 1.69
CA TRP A 34 1.66 -22.50 1.05
C TRP A 34 1.70 -24.03 0.89
N GLN A 35 0.84 -24.77 1.60
CA GLN A 35 0.66 -26.21 1.49
C GLN A 35 -0.22 -26.62 0.30
N HIS A 36 -0.98 -25.70 -0.27
CA HIS A 36 -1.80 -25.98 -1.44
C HIS A 36 -0.92 -26.28 -2.66
N PRO A 37 -1.21 -27.33 -3.45
CA PRO A 37 -0.33 -27.74 -4.56
C PRO A 37 -0.16 -26.67 -5.64
N ASP A 38 -1.13 -25.77 -5.81
CA ASP A 38 -1.08 -24.68 -6.80
C ASP A 38 -0.43 -23.40 -6.26
N ASP A 39 -0.05 -23.36 -4.96
CA ASP A 39 0.60 -22.18 -4.40
C ASP A 39 2.10 -22.16 -4.67
N ARG A 40 2.58 -21.03 -5.14
CA ARG A 40 4.00 -20.77 -5.41
C ARG A 40 4.57 -19.65 -4.55
N SER A 41 3.88 -19.25 -3.49
CA SER A 41 4.35 -18.19 -2.59
C SER A 41 5.70 -18.52 -1.94
N SER A 42 6.01 -19.80 -1.75
CA SER A 42 7.31 -20.27 -1.23
C SER A 42 8.51 -19.98 -2.15
N GLU A 43 8.27 -19.61 -3.42
CA GLU A 43 9.32 -19.22 -4.37
C GLU A 43 9.81 -17.77 -4.20
N PHE A 44 9.31 -17.04 -3.19
CA PHE A 44 9.66 -15.63 -2.92
C PHE A 44 11.17 -15.34 -2.82
N ASN A 45 12.00 -16.36 -2.61
CA ASN A 45 13.46 -16.26 -2.60
C ASN A 45 14.10 -16.20 -4.00
N THR A 46 13.32 -16.27 -5.08
CA THR A 46 13.85 -16.31 -6.44
C THR A 46 13.50 -15.05 -7.22
N LEU A 47 14.44 -14.53 -8.02
CA LEU A 47 14.15 -13.41 -8.92
C LEU A 47 13.10 -13.77 -9.98
N LYS A 48 13.03 -15.05 -10.38
CA LYS A 48 12.03 -15.53 -11.34
C LYS A 48 10.62 -15.25 -10.86
N HIS A 49 10.30 -15.59 -9.61
CA HIS A 49 9.01 -15.33 -8.98
C HIS A 49 8.60 -13.84 -9.11
N TRP A 50 9.49 -12.93 -8.71
CA TRP A 50 9.22 -11.50 -8.73
C TRP A 50 9.08 -10.92 -10.13
N VAL A 51 9.92 -11.34 -11.05
CA VAL A 51 9.89 -10.87 -12.45
C VAL A 51 8.63 -11.36 -13.17
N GLU A 52 8.24 -12.63 -12.98
CA GLU A 52 7.02 -13.20 -13.56
C GLU A 52 5.78 -12.48 -13.01
N LEU A 53 5.71 -12.27 -11.69
CA LEU A 53 4.62 -11.52 -11.05
C LEU A 53 4.52 -10.10 -11.60
N ALA A 54 5.64 -9.37 -11.69
CA ALA A 54 5.62 -8.00 -12.18
C ALA A 54 5.13 -7.90 -13.64
N LYS A 55 5.57 -8.81 -14.51
CA LYS A 55 5.11 -8.88 -15.90
C LYS A 55 3.62 -9.21 -16.00
N LEU A 56 3.16 -10.19 -15.23
CA LEU A 56 1.75 -10.58 -15.18
C LEU A 56 0.86 -9.38 -14.83
N LEU A 57 1.19 -8.68 -13.75
CA LEU A 57 0.42 -7.55 -13.24
C LEU A 57 0.51 -6.32 -14.16
N GLU A 58 1.68 -6.05 -14.75
CA GLU A 58 1.83 -4.94 -15.70
C GLU A 58 1.00 -5.16 -16.95
N THR A 59 1.03 -6.37 -17.53
CA THR A 59 0.24 -6.71 -18.72
C THR A 59 -1.25 -6.51 -18.48
N ALA A 60 -1.69 -6.73 -17.26
CA ALA A 60 -3.08 -6.53 -16.85
C ALA A 60 -3.46 -5.07 -16.55
N GLY A 61 -2.47 -4.16 -16.44
CA GLY A 61 -2.67 -2.75 -16.15
C GLY A 61 -2.76 -2.41 -14.67
N PHE A 62 -2.25 -3.24 -13.76
CA PHE A 62 -2.16 -2.90 -12.34
C PHE A 62 -1.29 -1.66 -12.15
N HIS A 63 -1.71 -0.74 -11.29
CA HIS A 63 -0.99 0.51 -11.03
C HIS A 63 0.30 0.28 -10.24
N GLY A 64 0.32 -0.74 -9.38
CA GLY A 64 1.51 -1.03 -8.56
C GLY A 64 1.50 -2.39 -7.89
N ILE A 65 2.69 -2.78 -7.44
CA ILE A 65 2.93 -3.88 -6.52
C ILE A 65 3.30 -3.24 -5.19
N PHE A 66 2.46 -3.42 -4.18
CA PHE A 66 2.76 -2.98 -2.83
C PHE A 66 3.37 -4.14 -2.06
N ILE A 67 4.64 -4.00 -1.67
CA ILE A 67 5.39 -5.02 -0.94
C ILE A 67 5.46 -4.59 0.52
N ALA A 68 4.72 -5.33 1.37
CA ALA A 68 4.78 -5.16 2.81
C ALA A 68 6.13 -5.63 3.37
N ASP A 69 6.41 -5.24 4.61
CA ASP A 69 7.59 -5.67 5.36
C ASP A 69 7.32 -5.61 6.86
N VAL A 70 7.84 -6.59 7.56
CA VAL A 70 7.91 -6.65 9.02
C VAL A 70 9.34 -6.99 9.43
N LEU A 71 9.88 -6.28 10.43
CA LEU A 71 11.26 -6.46 10.89
C LEU A 71 11.39 -7.47 12.04
N GLY A 72 10.32 -8.17 12.37
CA GLY A 72 10.29 -9.20 13.40
C GLY A 72 9.09 -10.12 13.23
N ALA A 73 9.27 -11.39 13.56
CA ALA A 73 8.18 -12.35 13.57
C ALA A 73 7.12 -11.98 14.62
N TYR A 74 5.86 -12.33 14.35
CA TYR A 74 4.79 -12.16 15.33
C TYR A 74 4.96 -13.16 16.47
N ASP A 75 5.04 -12.63 17.68
CA ASP A 75 5.43 -13.38 18.88
C ASP A 75 4.49 -13.18 20.08
N VAL A 76 3.24 -12.73 19.81
CA VAL A 76 2.24 -12.42 20.84
C VAL A 76 1.44 -13.66 21.24
N TYR A 77 0.99 -14.45 20.26
CA TYR A 77 0.11 -15.60 20.51
C TYR A 77 0.82 -16.71 21.30
N LYS A 78 0.16 -17.19 22.35
CA LYS A 78 0.68 -18.15 23.35
C LYS A 78 1.87 -17.60 24.15
N GLY A 79 1.79 -16.33 24.48
CA GLY A 79 2.74 -15.63 25.34
C GLY A 79 3.83 -14.88 24.59
N PRO A 80 4.45 -13.89 25.26
CA PRO A 80 5.43 -12.99 24.65
C PRO A 80 6.69 -13.72 24.20
N ARG A 81 7.28 -13.28 23.09
CA ARG A 81 8.48 -13.85 22.46
C ARG A 81 8.31 -15.28 21.94
N ASN A 82 7.07 -15.70 21.70
CA ASN A 82 6.78 -17.01 21.16
C ASN A 82 6.58 -16.93 19.63
N VAL A 83 7.65 -17.05 18.86
CA VAL A 83 7.61 -17.08 17.39
C VAL A 83 7.15 -18.42 16.81
N GLY A 84 6.99 -19.46 17.66
CA GLY A 84 6.63 -20.82 17.21
C GLY A 84 5.40 -20.89 16.32
N PRO A 85 4.26 -20.27 16.68
CA PRO A 85 3.05 -20.26 15.86
C PRO A 85 3.26 -19.62 14.47
N ALA A 86 3.96 -18.48 14.39
CA ALA A 86 4.27 -17.83 13.13
C ALA A 86 5.23 -18.66 12.28
N ALA A 87 6.32 -19.16 12.87
CA ALA A 87 7.31 -19.97 12.17
C ALA A 87 6.75 -21.31 11.67
N GLY A 88 5.99 -22.03 12.49
CA GLY A 88 5.43 -23.33 12.14
C GLY A 88 4.35 -23.25 11.05
N SER A 89 3.60 -22.16 10.98
CA SER A 89 2.54 -21.94 10.00
C SER A 89 3.01 -21.21 8.73
N GLY A 90 4.19 -20.61 8.73
CA GLY A 90 4.66 -19.74 7.67
C GLY A 90 3.97 -18.36 7.65
N ALA A 91 3.37 -17.93 8.76
CA ALA A 91 2.64 -16.67 8.85
C ALA A 91 3.62 -15.46 8.86
N GLN A 92 3.88 -14.90 7.69
CA GLN A 92 4.83 -13.81 7.45
C GLN A 92 6.24 -14.10 8.05
N PHE A 93 6.64 -15.37 7.98
CA PHE A 93 7.94 -15.82 8.46
C PHE A 93 8.38 -17.11 7.75
N PRO A 94 9.63 -17.19 7.23
CA PRO A 94 10.61 -16.10 7.14
C PRO A 94 10.21 -15.02 6.11
N VAL A 95 10.80 -13.83 6.23
CA VAL A 95 10.56 -12.68 5.34
C VAL A 95 11.88 -12.08 4.88
N ASN A 96 11.93 -11.63 3.62
CA ASN A 96 13.09 -10.97 3.01
C ASN A 96 12.87 -9.47 2.81
N ASP A 97 13.97 -8.72 2.67
CA ASP A 97 13.95 -7.27 2.38
C ASP A 97 13.21 -6.98 1.04
N PRO A 98 12.14 -6.16 1.07
CA PRO A 98 11.32 -5.84 -0.11
C PRO A 98 12.08 -5.06 -1.19
N LEU A 99 13.19 -4.42 -0.88
CA LEU A 99 13.96 -3.63 -1.84
C LEU A 99 14.79 -4.52 -2.78
N GLY A 100 15.11 -5.75 -2.36
CA GLY A 100 15.97 -6.66 -3.10
C GLY A 100 15.52 -6.92 -4.55
N PRO A 101 14.28 -7.33 -4.80
CA PRO A 101 13.82 -7.72 -6.14
C PRO A 101 13.46 -6.54 -7.06
N VAL A 102 13.32 -5.31 -6.54
CA VAL A 102 12.75 -4.16 -7.27
C VAL A 102 13.47 -3.86 -8.58
N SER A 103 14.79 -3.83 -8.57
CA SER A 103 15.57 -3.53 -9.78
C SER A 103 15.38 -4.58 -10.89
N ALA A 104 15.24 -5.86 -10.53
CA ALA A 104 14.96 -6.93 -11.48
C ALA A 104 13.54 -6.83 -12.06
N MET A 105 12.55 -6.56 -11.23
CA MET A 105 11.18 -6.31 -11.68
C MET A 105 11.12 -5.08 -12.60
N ALA A 106 11.77 -3.99 -12.23
CA ALA A 106 11.81 -2.77 -13.01
C ALA A 106 12.49 -2.92 -14.37
N ALA A 107 13.54 -3.74 -14.46
CA ALA A 107 14.21 -4.05 -15.71
C ALA A 107 13.33 -4.87 -16.68
N ALA A 108 12.32 -5.53 -16.16
CA ALA A 108 11.40 -6.39 -16.92
C ALA A 108 10.05 -5.74 -17.22
N THR A 109 9.83 -4.50 -16.79
CA THR A 109 8.57 -3.75 -16.87
C THR A 109 8.82 -2.28 -17.21
N GLU A 110 7.79 -1.55 -17.67
CA GLU A 110 7.90 -0.15 -18.11
C GLU A 110 7.01 0.83 -17.33
N SER A 111 5.88 0.38 -16.78
CA SER A 111 4.82 1.27 -16.27
C SER A 111 4.39 0.99 -14.83
N ILE A 112 4.44 -0.27 -14.38
CA ILE A 112 3.98 -0.65 -13.04
C ILE A 112 4.85 -0.03 -11.94
N GLY A 113 4.21 0.52 -10.91
CA GLY A 113 4.88 1.10 -9.75
C GLY A 113 5.24 0.07 -8.67
N PHE A 114 6.17 0.44 -7.79
CA PHE A 114 6.64 -0.40 -6.68
C PHE A 114 6.48 0.36 -5.37
N GLY A 115 5.44 0.04 -4.61
CA GLY A 115 5.22 0.55 -3.25
C GLY A 115 6.00 -0.31 -2.25
N LEU A 116 6.95 0.27 -1.54
CA LEU A 116 7.89 -0.45 -0.68
C LEU A 116 7.73 -0.03 0.77
N THR A 117 7.61 -0.99 1.67
CA THR A 117 7.60 -0.72 3.11
C THR A 117 9.04 -0.62 3.62
N VAL A 118 9.38 0.50 4.25
CA VAL A 118 10.67 0.67 4.94
C VAL A 118 10.45 1.40 6.26
N SER A 119 10.87 0.77 7.35
CA SER A 119 10.71 1.32 8.70
C SER A 119 11.65 2.49 8.97
N THR A 120 11.11 3.60 9.48
CA THR A 120 11.89 4.75 9.92
C THR A 120 12.50 4.57 11.32
N THR A 121 12.22 3.46 12.00
CA THR A 121 12.76 3.19 13.35
C THR A 121 14.22 2.77 13.31
N PHE A 122 14.60 2.03 12.25
CA PHE A 122 15.93 1.41 12.15
C PHE A 122 16.77 1.98 10.99
N GLU A 123 16.15 2.78 10.09
CA GLU A 123 16.85 3.41 8.97
C GLU A 123 17.12 4.88 9.28
N GLU A 124 18.38 5.30 9.17
CA GLU A 124 18.75 6.71 9.21
C GLU A 124 18.24 7.45 7.96
N PRO A 125 17.71 8.69 8.09
CA PRO A 125 17.06 9.39 7.00
C PRO A 125 17.98 9.62 5.78
N TYR A 126 19.29 9.81 5.98
CA TYR A 126 20.24 9.96 4.89
C TYR A 126 20.41 8.65 4.09
N HIS A 127 20.52 7.51 4.77
CA HIS A 127 20.65 6.21 4.12
C HIS A 127 19.39 5.84 3.35
N LEU A 128 18.22 6.04 3.96
CA LEU A 128 16.95 5.81 3.28
C LEU A 128 16.81 6.70 2.04
N ALA A 129 17.10 8.01 2.16
CA ALA A 129 17.01 8.93 1.05
C ALA A 129 17.91 8.48 -0.12
N ARG A 130 19.14 8.04 0.15
CA ARG A 130 20.07 7.50 -0.84
C ARG A 130 19.53 6.24 -1.53
N ARG A 131 19.06 5.26 -0.75
CA ARG A 131 18.53 3.99 -1.29
C ARG A 131 17.33 4.23 -2.20
N LEU A 132 16.36 5.01 -1.75
CA LEU A 132 15.15 5.30 -2.52
C LEU A 132 15.42 6.17 -3.75
N SER A 133 16.33 7.16 -3.68
CA SER A 133 16.76 7.90 -4.87
C SER A 133 17.42 7.00 -5.90
N THR A 134 18.25 6.05 -5.46
CA THR A 134 18.89 5.08 -6.35
C THR A 134 17.84 4.23 -7.05
N LEU A 135 16.88 3.67 -6.29
CA LEU A 135 15.80 2.88 -6.87
C LEU A 135 14.90 3.72 -7.79
N ASP A 136 14.61 4.98 -7.43
CA ASP A 136 13.80 5.87 -8.27
C ASP A 136 14.47 6.14 -9.62
N HIS A 137 15.80 6.27 -9.66
CA HIS A 137 16.56 6.31 -10.92
C HIS A 137 16.47 5.01 -11.71
N LEU A 138 16.77 3.88 -11.07
CA LEU A 138 16.80 2.57 -11.73
C LEU A 138 15.43 2.13 -12.26
N THR A 139 14.36 2.60 -11.65
CA THR A 139 12.97 2.29 -12.04
C THR A 139 12.36 3.34 -12.97
N GLY A 140 13.08 4.40 -13.32
CA GLY A 140 12.51 5.50 -14.11
C GLY A 140 11.40 6.28 -13.40
N GLY A 141 11.47 6.40 -12.07
CA GLY A 141 10.47 7.13 -11.28
C GLY A 141 9.27 6.30 -10.85
N ARG A 142 9.44 4.99 -10.64
CA ARG A 142 8.32 4.10 -10.30
C ARG A 142 8.31 3.62 -8.85
N VAL A 143 8.98 4.33 -7.93
CA VAL A 143 9.05 3.99 -6.50
C VAL A 143 8.02 4.75 -5.69
N GLY A 144 7.32 4.02 -4.82
CA GLY A 144 6.55 4.55 -3.70
C GLY A 144 7.13 4.05 -2.38
N TRP A 145 7.04 4.84 -1.33
CA TRP A 145 7.53 4.49 0.00
C TRP A 145 6.41 4.48 1.02
N ASN A 146 6.11 3.31 1.56
CA ASN A 146 5.24 3.14 2.71
C ASN A 146 6.06 3.25 3.98
N ARG A 147 5.74 4.28 4.76
CA ARG A 147 6.41 4.58 6.01
C ARG A 147 5.74 3.88 7.19
N TYR A 148 6.57 3.27 8.06
CA TYR A 148 6.13 2.77 9.34
C TYR A 148 6.90 3.45 10.48
N ALA A 149 6.18 4.02 11.49
CA ALA A 149 6.64 4.76 12.69
C ALA A 149 7.25 6.16 12.49
N LYS A 150 7.59 6.85 13.59
CA LYS A 150 7.92 8.27 13.90
C LYS A 150 8.57 9.09 12.76
N ALA A 151 8.24 10.27 12.50
CA ALA A 151 8.32 11.61 12.98
C ALA A 151 8.33 12.65 11.83
N ASP A 152 7.73 13.80 12.03
CA ASP A 152 7.78 14.95 11.14
C ASP A 152 9.21 15.40 10.82
N GLU A 153 10.11 15.34 11.82
CA GLU A 153 11.52 15.69 11.60
C GLU A 153 12.23 14.76 10.61
N TYR A 154 11.94 13.45 10.64
CA TYR A 154 12.45 12.52 9.64
C TYR A 154 12.01 12.91 8.23
N MET A 155 10.71 13.24 8.06
CA MET A 155 10.19 13.71 6.79
C MET A 155 10.82 15.01 6.34
N ASP A 156 11.05 15.95 7.25
CA ASP A 156 11.73 17.21 6.93
C ASP A 156 13.17 16.96 6.42
N VAL A 157 13.90 16.03 7.02
CA VAL A 157 15.25 15.66 6.57
C VAL A 157 15.22 15.06 5.17
N VAL A 158 14.38 14.04 4.93
CA VAL A 158 14.33 13.38 3.61
C VAL A 158 13.82 14.33 2.52
N TYR A 159 12.86 15.20 2.83
CA TYR A 159 12.41 16.23 1.87
C TYR A 159 13.53 17.24 1.53
N LYS A 160 14.32 17.68 2.51
CA LYS A 160 15.49 18.53 2.26
C LYS A 160 16.52 17.85 1.37
N LEU A 161 16.73 16.54 1.54
CA LEU A 161 17.66 15.76 0.73
C LEU A 161 17.14 15.58 -0.70
N TRP A 162 15.85 15.31 -0.89
CA TRP A 162 15.25 15.00 -2.20
C TRP A 162 14.84 16.21 -3.02
N GLN A 163 14.42 17.30 -2.37
CA GLN A 163 13.85 18.47 -3.04
C GLN A 163 14.88 19.58 -3.31
N VAL A 164 14.45 20.68 -3.93
CA VAL A 164 15.28 21.82 -4.33
C VAL A 164 14.64 23.13 -3.92
N HIS A 165 15.31 23.98 -3.14
CA HIS A 165 14.83 25.33 -2.83
C HIS A 165 15.94 26.37 -2.82
N ARG A 166 15.70 27.57 -3.43
CA ARG A 166 16.68 28.65 -3.53
C ARG A 166 16.98 29.37 -2.21
N ARG A 167 16.03 29.41 -1.27
CA ARG A 167 16.17 30.11 0.02
C ARG A 167 16.12 29.22 1.24
N LEU A 168 15.69 27.95 1.11
CA LEU A 168 15.61 26.97 2.17
C LEU A 168 16.52 25.79 1.80
N GLN A 169 17.17 25.24 2.78
CA GLN A 169 18.17 24.18 2.78
C GLN A 169 17.73 22.92 2.03
N SER A 170 17.82 22.90 0.71
CA SER A 170 17.66 21.69 -0.10
C SER A 170 18.91 21.40 -0.92
N SER A 171 19.14 20.15 -1.27
CA SER A 171 20.46 19.65 -1.63
C SER A 171 20.89 19.98 -3.07
N TRP A 172 20.04 19.69 -4.08
CA TRP A 172 20.42 19.78 -5.50
C TRP A 172 19.44 20.63 -6.32
N ARG A 173 19.96 21.47 -7.21
CA ARG A 173 19.15 22.11 -8.25
C ARG A 173 18.96 21.17 -9.45
N ASP A 174 17.81 21.28 -10.18
CA ASP A 174 17.48 20.38 -11.29
C ASP A 174 18.51 20.37 -12.41
N ASP A 175 19.12 21.51 -12.67
CA ASP A 175 20.12 21.75 -13.70
C ASP A 175 21.57 21.70 -13.17
N ALA A 176 21.80 21.10 -11.99
CA ALA A 176 23.13 21.00 -11.41
C ALA A 176 24.06 20.08 -12.22
N VAL A 177 23.54 18.99 -12.77
CA VAL A 177 24.33 18.08 -13.61
C VAL A 177 24.47 18.68 -15.00
N LYS A 178 25.70 19.05 -15.39
CA LYS A 178 26.03 19.75 -16.66
C LYS A 178 26.49 18.80 -17.74
N LEU A 179 27.28 17.81 -17.39
CA LEU A 179 27.93 16.87 -18.32
C LEU A 179 28.70 17.63 -19.44
N ASP A 180 29.25 18.80 -19.11
CA ASP A 180 29.96 19.61 -20.08
C ASP A 180 31.37 19.04 -20.35
N ARG A 181 31.48 18.40 -21.49
CA ARG A 181 32.74 17.74 -21.91
C ARG A 181 33.81 18.77 -22.33
N GLN A 182 33.41 19.99 -22.68
CA GLN A 182 34.39 21.02 -23.13
C GLN A 182 35.10 21.66 -21.93
N SER A 183 34.34 22.03 -20.90
CA SER A 183 34.89 22.59 -19.67
C SER A 183 35.37 21.54 -18.67
N GLY A 184 35.00 20.26 -18.85
CA GLY A 184 35.26 19.18 -17.90
C GLY A 184 34.36 19.23 -16.65
N VAL A 185 33.32 20.05 -16.64
CA VAL A 185 32.39 20.18 -15.51
C VAL A 185 31.32 19.13 -15.59
N TYR A 186 31.35 18.18 -14.67
CA TYR A 186 30.28 17.16 -14.52
C TYR A 186 29.06 17.74 -13.84
N THR A 187 29.25 18.34 -12.67
CA THR A 187 28.20 18.98 -11.84
C THR A 187 28.68 20.38 -11.47
N ASP A 188 27.80 21.37 -11.59
CA ASP A 188 28.05 22.74 -11.15
C ASP A 188 28.00 22.78 -9.61
N PRO A 189 29.14 23.04 -8.93
CA PRO A 189 29.20 22.98 -7.46
C PRO A 189 28.35 24.06 -6.79
N GLU A 190 28.10 25.21 -7.46
CA GLU A 190 27.25 26.27 -6.93
C GLU A 190 25.76 25.88 -6.86
N LEU A 191 25.39 24.78 -7.52
CA LEU A 191 24.02 24.25 -7.58
C LEU A 191 23.80 23.03 -6.68
N VAL A 192 24.80 22.67 -5.88
CA VAL A 192 24.76 21.63 -4.86
C VAL A 192 25.05 22.24 -3.49
N ARG A 193 24.26 21.94 -2.48
CA ARG A 193 24.35 22.54 -1.15
C ARG A 193 24.19 21.54 -0.04
N THR A 194 24.82 21.83 1.09
CA THR A 194 24.49 21.23 2.39
C THR A 194 23.05 21.58 2.78
N ILE A 195 22.40 20.71 3.50
CA ILE A 195 21.06 20.94 4.05
C ILE A 195 21.13 21.47 5.50
N ASP A 196 22.28 21.34 6.14
CA ASP A 196 22.62 21.82 7.48
C ASP A 196 21.50 21.59 8.51
N HIS A 197 20.89 20.40 8.44
CA HIS A 197 19.79 20.06 9.35
C HIS A 197 20.35 19.78 10.74
N VAL A 198 19.95 20.60 11.70
CA VAL A 198 20.14 20.39 13.13
C VAL A 198 18.78 20.39 13.78
N GLY A 199 18.37 19.25 14.29
CA GLY A 199 17.05 19.06 14.91
C GLY A 199 17.13 18.39 16.27
N LYS A 200 15.99 17.97 16.77
CA LYS A 200 15.91 17.28 18.06
C LYS A 200 16.48 15.87 18.00
N PHE A 201 16.26 15.17 16.88
CA PHE A 201 16.60 13.75 16.73
C PHE A 201 17.68 13.51 15.68
N TYR A 202 17.82 14.42 14.70
CA TYR A 202 18.74 14.23 13.59
C TYR A 202 19.66 15.44 13.39
N ASN A 203 20.91 15.14 13.09
CA ASN A 203 21.90 16.13 12.68
C ASN A 203 22.50 15.67 11.33
N VAL A 204 22.03 16.26 10.24
CA VAL A 204 22.37 15.83 8.88
C VAL A 204 22.86 17.02 8.08
N PRO A 205 24.17 17.19 7.91
CA PRO A 205 24.72 18.32 7.14
C PRO A 205 24.40 18.21 5.65
N GLY A 206 24.32 17.00 5.06
CA GLY A 206 24.26 16.85 3.62
C GLY A 206 25.59 17.24 2.94
N PRO A 207 25.59 17.49 1.61
CA PRO A 207 24.49 17.39 0.67
C PRO A 207 24.02 15.95 0.46
N HIS A 208 22.87 15.77 -0.22
CA HIS A 208 22.50 14.45 -0.73
C HIS A 208 23.50 14.00 -1.77
N ILE A 209 23.95 12.75 -1.72
CA ILE A 209 24.99 12.25 -2.63
C ILE A 209 24.43 11.84 -4.01
N CYS A 210 23.13 11.54 -4.09
CA CYS A 210 22.50 11.20 -5.36
C CYS A 210 22.06 12.47 -6.10
N GLN A 211 22.25 12.47 -7.41
CA GLN A 211 21.64 13.49 -8.27
C GLN A 211 20.10 13.40 -8.21
N PRO A 212 19.40 14.44 -8.69
CA PRO A 212 17.94 14.47 -8.70
C PRO A 212 17.32 13.28 -9.43
N SER A 213 16.50 12.49 -8.74
CA SER A 213 15.76 11.39 -9.33
C SER A 213 14.48 11.87 -10.04
N PRO A 214 13.84 11.07 -10.91
CA PRO A 214 12.68 11.48 -11.69
C PRO A 214 11.53 12.05 -10.85
N GLN A 215 11.17 11.39 -9.75
CA GLN A 215 10.11 11.86 -8.84
C GLN A 215 10.60 12.83 -7.79
N ARG A 216 11.90 12.95 -7.56
CA ARG A 216 12.52 13.64 -6.41
C ARG A 216 12.12 12.96 -5.10
N THR A 217 10.90 13.17 -4.66
CA THR A 217 10.27 12.45 -3.56
C THR A 217 9.51 11.27 -4.13
N PRO A 218 9.80 10.03 -3.74
CA PRO A 218 8.95 8.87 -4.05
C PRO A 218 7.49 9.13 -3.67
N VAL A 219 6.54 8.40 -4.26
CA VAL A 219 5.13 8.48 -3.81
C VAL A 219 5.05 8.10 -2.34
N ILE A 220 4.48 8.97 -1.51
CA ILE A 220 4.37 8.73 -0.08
C ILE A 220 3.11 7.92 0.21
N LEU A 221 3.33 6.69 0.64
CA LEU A 221 2.30 5.74 1.01
C LEU A 221 2.19 5.67 2.54
N GLN A 222 1.02 5.33 3.06
CA GLN A 222 0.77 5.16 4.49
C GLN A 222 -0.17 3.98 4.71
N ALA A 223 0.15 3.11 5.67
CA ALA A 223 -0.75 2.11 6.20
C ALA A 223 -1.20 2.49 7.62
N GLY A 224 -2.44 2.14 7.95
CA GLY A 224 -3.00 2.29 9.29
C GLY A 224 -3.71 3.63 9.56
N THR A 225 -4.73 3.54 10.41
CA THR A 225 -5.70 4.61 10.73
C THR A 225 -5.72 4.99 12.21
N SER A 226 -4.66 4.70 12.97
CA SER A 226 -4.51 5.21 14.33
C SER A 226 -4.53 6.74 14.35
N SER A 227 -4.79 7.37 15.50
CA SER A 227 -4.83 8.84 15.63
C SER A 227 -3.57 9.51 15.06
N ALA A 228 -2.38 8.98 15.39
CA ALA A 228 -1.10 9.45 14.84
C ALA A 228 -0.98 9.15 13.33
N GLY A 229 -1.47 7.97 12.89
CA GLY A 229 -1.52 7.59 11.48
C GLY A 229 -2.39 8.52 10.66
N LYS A 230 -3.58 8.87 11.13
CA LYS A 230 -4.48 9.84 10.48
C LYS A 230 -3.84 11.23 10.35
N ALA A 231 -3.16 11.71 11.39
CA ALA A 231 -2.49 13.01 11.37
C ALA A 231 -1.35 13.01 10.33
N PHE A 232 -0.55 11.95 10.30
CA PHE A 232 0.50 11.80 9.30
C PHE A 232 -0.06 11.67 7.88
N ALA A 233 -1.07 10.82 7.67
CA ALA A 233 -1.70 10.64 6.37
C ALA A 233 -2.23 11.96 5.81
N ALA A 234 -2.99 12.73 6.62
CA ALA A 234 -3.51 14.03 6.22
C ALA A 234 -2.41 15.01 5.81
N LYS A 235 -1.25 14.97 6.47
CA LYS A 235 -0.13 15.89 6.21
C LYS A 235 0.76 15.43 5.04
N HIS A 236 1.11 14.16 4.96
CA HIS A 236 2.19 13.67 4.09
C HIS A 236 1.75 12.65 3.05
N ALA A 237 0.73 11.81 3.31
CA ALA A 237 0.42 10.72 2.40
C ALA A 237 -0.18 11.18 1.08
N GLU A 238 0.14 10.44 0.03
CA GLU A 238 -0.44 10.54 -1.30
C GLU A 238 -1.38 9.36 -1.57
N ALA A 239 -1.10 8.19 -0.97
CA ALA A 239 -2.05 7.11 -0.89
C ALA A 239 -2.05 6.48 0.51
N VAL A 240 -3.22 5.99 0.95
CA VAL A 240 -3.43 5.37 2.26
C VAL A 240 -4.03 3.99 2.04
N PHE A 241 -3.35 2.97 2.56
CA PHE A 241 -3.87 1.61 2.61
C PHE A 241 -4.73 1.43 3.85
N VAL A 242 -5.94 0.92 3.65
CA VAL A 242 -6.87 0.59 4.72
C VAL A 242 -7.21 -0.89 4.68
N SER A 243 -7.17 -1.52 5.86
CA SER A 243 -7.46 -2.95 6.02
C SER A 243 -8.57 -3.10 7.04
N THR A 244 -9.66 -3.73 6.64
CA THR A 244 -10.82 -3.99 7.48
C THR A 244 -11.78 -4.97 6.82
N LEU A 245 -12.65 -5.58 7.61
CA LEU A 245 -13.61 -6.58 7.15
C LEU A 245 -14.82 -6.00 6.39
N ALA A 246 -15.11 -4.70 6.54
CA ALA A 246 -16.27 -4.08 5.89
C ALA A 246 -16.09 -2.58 5.67
N PRO A 247 -16.69 -1.98 4.60
CA PRO A 247 -16.52 -0.57 4.25
C PRO A 247 -16.98 0.39 5.36
N GLY A 248 -18.08 0.09 6.06
CA GLY A 248 -18.60 0.94 7.13
C GLY A 248 -17.64 1.15 8.30
N ILE A 249 -16.67 0.25 8.50
CA ILE A 249 -15.67 0.38 9.56
C ILE A 249 -14.66 1.51 9.23
N VAL A 250 -14.31 1.68 7.97
CA VAL A 250 -13.26 2.60 7.54
C VAL A 250 -13.79 3.95 7.02
N ALA A 251 -15.05 4.03 6.68
CA ALA A 251 -15.68 5.24 6.12
C ALA A 251 -15.41 6.50 6.98
N GLN A 252 -15.57 6.41 8.29
CA GLN A 252 -15.31 7.54 9.20
C GLN A 252 -13.81 7.89 9.23
N ASN A 253 -12.93 6.91 9.19
CA ASN A 253 -11.48 7.15 9.17
C ASN A 253 -11.04 7.90 7.91
N ILE A 254 -11.61 7.57 6.76
CA ILE A 254 -11.36 8.26 5.49
C ILE A 254 -11.87 9.69 5.56
N ALA A 255 -13.11 9.89 6.04
CA ALA A 255 -13.70 11.21 6.23
C ALA A 255 -12.87 12.11 7.15
N ASP A 256 -12.38 11.57 8.28
CA ASP A 256 -11.51 12.28 9.23
C ASP A 256 -10.18 12.70 8.58
N ILE A 257 -9.53 11.81 7.81
CA ILE A 257 -8.27 12.12 7.13
C ILE A 257 -8.49 13.20 6.08
N ARG A 258 -9.57 13.10 5.27
CA ARG A 258 -9.92 14.11 4.26
C ARG A 258 -10.23 15.47 4.90
N ALA A 259 -10.97 15.51 6.03
CA ALA A 259 -11.27 16.73 6.76
C ALA A 259 -9.97 17.39 7.27
N LYS A 260 -9.10 16.59 7.91
CA LYS A 260 -7.82 17.06 8.43
C LYS A 260 -6.87 17.54 7.32
N ALA A 261 -6.87 16.89 6.16
CA ALA A 261 -6.11 17.35 4.99
C ALA A 261 -6.57 18.73 4.52
N ARG A 262 -7.88 18.98 4.49
CA ARG A 262 -8.47 20.28 4.15
C ARG A 262 -8.04 21.38 5.13
N GLU A 263 -8.04 21.09 6.44
CA GLU A 263 -7.55 22.00 7.47
C GLU A 263 -6.08 22.38 7.28
N LEU A 264 -5.27 21.46 6.74
CA LEU A 264 -3.87 21.67 6.41
C LEU A 264 -3.65 22.33 5.03
N GLY A 265 -4.70 22.75 4.34
CA GLY A 265 -4.63 23.39 3.02
C GLY A 265 -4.32 22.42 1.88
N ARG A 266 -4.47 21.10 2.10
CA ARG A 266 -4.33 20.09 1.06
C ARG A 266 -5.68 19.80 0.40
N ASP A 267 -5.64 19.47 -0.88
CA ASP A 267 -6.81 18.89 -1.55
C ASP A 267 -7.09 17.50 -0.97
N PRO A 268 -8.28 17.27 -0.36
CA PRO A 268 -8.63 15.98 0.20
C PRO A 268 -8.66 14.84 -0.84
N GLN A 269 -8.97 15.17 -2.11
CA GLN A 269 -9.05 14.21 -3.20
C GLN A 269 -7.65 13.84 -3.77
N ALA A 270 -6.64 14.61 -3.40
CA ALA A 270 -5.24 14.27 -3.72
C ALA A 270 -4.71 13.10 -2.86
N ILE A 271 -5.43 12.68 -1.82
CA ILE A 271 -5.09 11.48 -1.03
C ILE A 271 -5.95 10.33 -1.53
N LYS A 272 -5.32 9.29 -2.07
CA LYS A 272 -5.99 8.08 -2.56
C LYS A 272 -6.14 7.04 -1.46
N PHE A 273 -7.31 6.43 -1.33
CA PHE A 273 -7.58 5.38 -0.35
C PHE A 273 -7.76 4.05 -1.06
N LEU A 274 -6.95 3.06 -0.69
CA LEU A 274 -6.95 1.72 -1.27
C LEU A 274 -7.31 0.70 -0.19
N ALA A 275 -8.44 0.03 -0.35
CA ALA A 275 -8.90 -0.99 0.60
C ALA A 275 -8.25 -2.35 0.29
N MET A 276 -7.82 -3.06 1.33
CA MET A 276 -7.35 -4.43 1.19
C MET A 276 -8.53 -5.38 1.00
N VAL A 277 -8.47 -6.15 -0.06
CA VAL A 277 -9.48 -7.17 -0.40
C VAL A 277 -8.80 -8.42 -0.93
N THR A 278 -9.29 -9.59 -0.53
CA THR A 278 -8.88 -10.90 -1.07
C THR A 278 -10.07 -11.50 -1.82
N PRO A 279 -10.13 -11.44 -3.15
CA PRO A 279 -11.20 -12.09 -3.91
C PRO A 279 -10.93 -13.59 -4.05
N VAL A 280 -12.02 -14.38 -3.93
CA VAL A 280 -12.06 -15.81 -4.28
C VAL A 280 -13.13 -15.98 -5.34
N LEU A 281 -12.70 -16.20 -6.57
CA LEU A 281 -13.55 -16.16 -7.75
C LEU A 281 -13.96 -17.55 -8.22
N GLY A 282 -15.21 -17.70 -8.64
CA GLY A 282 -15.74 -18.89 -9.30
C GLY A 282 -16.67 -18.49 -10.47
N ALA A 283 -16.89 -19.41 -11.42
CA ALA A 283 -17.86 -19.18 -12.50
C ALA A 283 -19.30 -19.16 -11.96
N THR A 284 -19.55 -19.80 -10.82
CA THR A 284 -20.81 -19.74 -10.05
C THR A 284 -20.51 -19.48 -8.57
N GLU A 285 -21.55 -19.08 -7.82
CA GLU A 285 -21.42 -18.89 -6.37
C GLU A 285 -21.02 -20.19 -5.67
N GLU A 286 -21.54 -21.33 -6.11
CA GLU A 286 -21.21 -22.65 -5.56
C GLU A 286 -19.74 -23.01 -5.81
N GLU A 287 -19.21 -22.70 -7.00
CA GLU A 287 -17.79 -22.93 -7.32
C GLU A 287 -16.89 -22.05 -6.46
N ALA A 288 -17.20 -20.75 -6.35
CA ALA A 288 -16.44 -19.82 -5.50
C ALA A 288 -16.45 -20.28 -4.04
N GLN A 289 -17.61 -20.67 -3.53
CA GLN A 289 -17.73 -21.17 -2.15
C GLN A 289 -16.99 -22.51 -1.97
N GLY A 290 -17.01 -23.38 -2.98
CA GLY A 290 -16.24 -24.63 -2.99
C GLY A 290 -14.74 -24.39 -2.87
N LYS A 291 -14.19 -23.46 -3.69
CA LYS A 291 -12.78 -23.02 -3.60
C LYS A 291 -12.46 -22.42 -2.23
N TYR A 292 -13.31 -21.55 -1.72
CA TYR A 292 -13.10 -20.95 -0.41
C TYR A 292 -13.02 -22.00 0.70
N ASN A 293 -13.94 -22.98 0.68
CA ASN A 293 -13.93 -24.08 1.65
C ASN A 293 -12.66 -24.96 1.51
N GLU A 294 -12.21 -25.21 0.28
CA GLU A 294 -10.93 -25.87 0.02
C GLU A 294 -9.78 -25.08 0.64
N TYR A 295 -9.68 -23.77 0.39
CA TYR A 295 -8.64 -22.92 0.95
C TYR A 295 -8.66 -22.89 2.49
N LEU A 296 -9.85 -22.81 3.09
CA LEU A 296 -10.00 -22.91 4.55
C LEU A 296 -9.44 -24.21 5.14
N SER A 297 -9.49 -25.32 4.37
CA SER A 297 -8.95 -26.61 4.81
C SER A 297 -7.41 -26.60 4.93
N TYR A 298 -6.71 -25.78 4.13
CA TYR A 298 -5.27 -25.55 4.22
C TYR A 298 -4.91 -24.45 5.21
N GLY A 299 -5.86 -23.55 5.52
CA GLY A 299 -5.63 -22.41 6.40
C GLY A 299 -5.19 -22.80 7.81
N SER A 300 -4.13 -22.20 8.30
CA SER A 300 -3.58 -22.51 9.63
C SER A 300 -4.26 -21.71 10.74
N LYS A 301 -4.91 -22.41 11.70
CA LYS A 301 -5.44 -21.80 12.93
C LYS A 301 -4.33 -21.09 13.73
N GLU A 302 -3.19 -21.72 13.91
CA GLU A 302 -2.05 -21.16 14.64
C GLU A 302 -1.52 -19.90 13.93
N GLY A 303 -1.44 -19.95 12.61
CA GLY A 303 -1.01 -18.82 11.77
C GLY A 303 -1.98 -17.65 11.82
N ALA A 304 -3.28 -17.89 11.72
CA ALA A 304 -4.32 -16.87 11.85
C ALA A 304 -4.25 -16.17 13.22
N LEU A 305 -4.07 -16.91 14.31
CA LEU A 305 -3.93 -16.36 15.66
C LEU A 305 -2.59 -15.63 15.88
N ALA A 306 -1.51 -16.09 15.23
CA ALA A 306 -0.23 -15.37 15.21
C ALA A 306 -0.36 -14.02 14.50
N LEU A 307 -1.00 -13.97 13.32
CA LEU A 307 -1.28 -12.72 12.59
C LEU A 307 -2.18 -11.79 13.42
N PHE A 308 -3.27 -12.32 13.99
CA PHE A 308 -4.16 -11.53 14.84
C PHE A 308 -3.40 -10.89 16.01
N GLY A 309 -2.63 -11.70 16.74
CA GLY A 309 -1.82 -11.22 17.86
C GLY A 309 -0.79 -10.16 17.42
N GLY A 310 -0.14 -10.38 16.28
CA GLY A 310 0.81 -9.43 15.71
C GLY A 310 0.21 -8.09 15.30
N TYR A 311 -0.97 -8.11 14.69
CA TYR A 311 -1.65 -6.89 14.24
C TYR A 311 -2.31 -6.11 15.36
N THR A 312 -2.83 -6.79 16.38
CA THR A 312 -3.63 -6.18 17.45
C THR A 312 -2.90 -6.02 18.78
N GLY A 313 -1.83 -6.77 18.98
CA GLY A 313 -1.17 -6.91 20.29
C GLY A 313 -1.95 -7.78 21.30
N ILE A 314 -2.98 -8.51 20.87
CA ILE A 314 -3.88 -9.27 21.72
C ILE A 314 -3.55 -10.77 21.63
N ASP A 315 -3.30 -11.40 22.77
CA ASP A 315 -3.16 -12.86 22.88
C ASP A 315 -4.52 -13.52 23.15
N LEU A 316 -5.02 -14.28 22.15
CA LEU A 316 -6.26 -15.03 22.27
C LEU A 316 -6.07 -16.44 22.82
N SER A 317 -4.86 -16.85 23.22
CA SER A 317 -4.60 -18.20 23.72
C SER A 317 -5.32 -18.53 25.02
N GLN A 318 -5.66 -17.50 25.79
CA GLN A 318 -6.34 -17.61 27.10
C GLN A 318 -7.85 -17.83 27.02
N PHE A 319 -8.45 -17.73 25.82
CA PHE A 319 -9.89 -17.87 25.62
C PHE A 319 -10.22 -19.22 24.96
N ASP A 320 -11.38 -19.78 25.27
CA ASP A 320 -11.91 -20.96 24.60
C ASP A 320 -12.39 -20.62 23.17
N ASP A 321 -12.45 -21.62 22.28
CA ASP A 321 -12.75 -21.37 20.87
C ASP A 321 -14.18 -20.85 20.62
N ASP A 322 -15.13 -21.18 21.50
CA ASP A 322 -16.55 -20.82 21.46
C ASP A 322 -16.94 -19.73 22.48
N GLU A 323 -15.98 -19.23 23.28
CA GLU A 323 -16.21 -18.14 24.23
C GLU A 323 -16.51 -16.82 23.50
N GLU A 324 -17.63 -16.16 23.89
CA GLU A 324 -18.01 -14.86 23.31
C GLU A 324 -17.12 -13.73 23.81
N LEU A 325 -16.33 -13.16 22.91
CA LEU A 325 -15.30 -12.14 23.23
C LEU A 325 -15.86 -10.76 23.56
N GLN A 326 -17.14 -10.48 23.29
CA GLN A 326 -17.76 -9.20 23.65
C GLN A 326 -17.93 -8.99 25.17
N TYR A 327 -17.89 -10.06 25.96
CA TYR A 327 -18.06 -10.00 27.41
C TYR A 327 -16.74 -10.08 28.20
N VAL A 328 -15.60 -10.14 27.50
CA VAL A 328 -14.29 -10.21 28.15
C VAL A 328 -13.86 -8.88 28.75
N GLU A 329 -13.03 -8.88 29.79
CA GLU A 329 -12.59 -7.66 30.48
C GLU A 329 -11.65 -6.78 29.64
N SER A 330 -11.01 -7.31 28.58
CA SER A 330 -10.13 -6.56 27.70
C SER A 330 -10.86 -5.51 26.87
N ASN A 331 -10.63 -4.23 27.17
CA ASN A 331 -11.21 -3.12 26.42
C ASN A 331 -10.84 -3.13 24.92
N ALA A 332 -9.64 -3.58 24.58
CA ALA A 332 -9.17 -3.64 23.19
C ALA A 332 -9.95 -4.68 22.38
N ILE A 333 -10.15 -5.88 22.94
CA ILE A 333 -10.96 -6.95 22.31
C ILE A 333 -12.38 -6.48 22.15
N ARG A 334 -12.99 -5.99 23.23
CA ARG A 334 -14.40 -5.56 23.24
C ARG A 334 -14.66 -4.49 22.18
N THR A 335 -13.83 -3.46 22.10
CA THR A 335 -13.97 -2.38 21.09
C THR A 335 -13.89 -2.90 19.66
N SER A 336 -12.98 -3.87 19.39
CA SER A 336 -12.86 -4.49 18.07
C SER A 336 -14.10 -5.31 17.74
N VAL A 337 -14.54 -6.15 18.67
CA VAL A 337 -15.71 -7.02 18.51
C VAL A 337 -17.00 -6.22 18.35
N GLU A 338 -17.23 -5.18 19.14
CA GLU A 338 -18.38 -4.26 19.01
C GLU A 338 -18.42 -3.62 17.61
N THR A 339 -17.24 -3.22 17.10
CA THR A 339 -17.12 -2.65 15.76
C THR A 339 -17.46 -3.68 14.69
N TRP A 340 -16.88 -4.88 14.78
CA TRP A 340 -17.14 -5.93 13.80
C TRP A 340 -18.59 -6.42 13.83
N ALA A 341 -19.17 -6.62 15.02
CA ALA A 341 -20.57 -7.04 15.17
C ALA A 341 -21.56 -6.05 14.51
N LYS A 342 -21.20 -4.78 14.45
CA LYS A 342 -22.02 -3.75 13.79
C LYS A 342 -22.00 -3.83 12.27
N TYR A 343 -20.86 -4.21 11.67
CA TYR A 343 -20.64 -4.09 10.24
C TYR A 343 -20.42 -5.41 9.49
N VAL A 344 -20.21 -6.51 10.20
CA VAL A 344 -19.95 -7.86 9.64
C VAL A 344 -21.11 -8.78 10.03
N ALA A 345 -22.18 -8.72 9.25
CA ALA A 345 -23.46 -9.36 9.59
C ALA A 345 -23.45 -10.90 9.46
N HIS A 346 -22.52 -11.48 8.69
CA HIS A 346 -22.44 -12.93 8.49
C HIS A 346 -21.82 -13.66 9.69
N VAL A 347 -21.18 -12.95 10.61
CA VAL A 347 -20.63 -13.50 11.84
C VAL A 347 -21.60 -13.21 13.00
N PRO A 348 -22.45 -14.16 13.41
CA PRO A 348 -23.49 -13.91 14.42
C PRO A 348 -22.91 -13.71 15.82
N LYS A 349 -21.76 -14.33 16.11
CA LYS A 349 -21.07 -14.24 17.39
C LYS A 349 -19.57 -14.21 17.18
N TRP A 350 -18.91 -13.23 17.77
CA TRP A 350 -17.46 -13.11 17.72
C TRP A 350 -16.82 -13.93 18.84
N THR A 351 -16.32 -15.09 18.45
CA THR A 351 -15.55 -16.01 19.29
C THR A 351 -14.11 -16.10 18.75
N LYS A 352 -13.22 -16.74 19.49
CA LYS A 352 -11.88 -17.03 18.97
C LYS A 352 -11.95 -17.87 17.69
N GLY A 353 -12.87 -18.86 17.63
CA GLY A 353 -13.10 -19.66 16.44
C GLY A 353 -13.54 -18.81 15.24
N ALA A 354 -14.50 -17.90 15.43
CA ALA A 354 -14.95 -16.99 14.38
C ALA A 354 -13.83 -16.07 13.86
N ILE A 355 -13.00 -15.52 14.75
CA ILE A 355 -11.82 -14.74 14.36
C ILE A 355 -10.84 -15.59 13.54
N VAL A 356 -10.61 -16.83 13.92
CA VAL A 356 -9.75 -17.74 13.17
C VAL A 356 -10.28 -17.97 11.76
N ASP A 357 -11.58 -18.23 11.62
CA ASP A 357 -12.19 -18.53 10.32
C ASP A 357 -12.13 -17.30 9.40
N GLU A 358 -12.38 -16.09 9.93
CA GLU A 358 -12.22 -14.85 9.15
C GLU A 358 -10.78 -14.57 8.75
N MET A 359 -9.80 -14.93 9.60
CA MET A 359 -8.40 -14.58 9.37
C MET A 359 -7.57 -15.63 8.64
N LYS A 360 -8.07 -16.86 8.47
CA LYS A 360 -7.34 -17.89 7.73
C LYS A 360 -7.07 -17.48 6.29
N ILE A 361 -7.99 -16.71 5.69
CA ILE A 361 -7.89 -16.23 4.32
C ILE A 361 -8.09 -14.71 4.33
N GLY A 362 -7.09 -13.95 3.85
CA GLY A 362 -7.20 -12.50 3.72
C GLY A 362 -6.86 -11.70 4.99
N GLY A 363 -6.53 -12.35 6.11
CA GLY A 363 -6.13 -11.67 7.35
C GLY A 363 -7.20 -10.71 7.88
N LEU A 364 -6.84 -9.46 8.21
CA LEU A 364 -7.79 -8.42 8.65
C LEU A 364 -8.41 -7.63 7.48
N GLY A 365 -8.29 -8.10 6.24
CA GLY A 365 -8.98 -7.53 5.08
C GLY A 365 -10.28 -8.26 4.76
N ALA A 366 -11.11 -7.64 3.94
CA ALA A 366 -12.32 -8.31 3.46
C ALA A 366 -11.98 -9.43 2.48
N THR A 367 -12.48 -10.62 2.74
CA THR A 367 -12.50 -11.71 1.75
C THR A 367 -13.84 -11.70 1.05
N ILE A 368 -13.84 -11.58 -0.28
CA ILE A 368 -15.05 -11.53 -1.09
C ILE A 368 -15.09 -12.79 -1.95
N VAL A 369 -16.07 -13.64 -1.68
CA VAL A 369 -16.26 -14.95 -2.35
C VAL A 369 -17.46 -14.86 -3.27
N GLY A 370 -17.30 -15.18 -4.55
CA GLY A 370 -18.43 -15.15 -5.48
C GLY A 370 -18.03 -15.10 -6.95
N THR A 371 -19.04 -14.89 -7.80
CA THR A 371 -18.82 -14.65 -9.22
C THR A 371 -18.09 -13.31 -9.47
N PRO A 372 -17.47 -13.11 -10.64
CA PRO A 372 -16.87 -11.82 -11.00
C PRO A 372 -17.82 -10.64 -10.88
N GLU A 373 -19.10 -10.84 -11.23
CA GLU A 373 -20.16 -9.85 -11.11
C GLU A 373 -20.45 -9.49 -9.66
N HIS A 374 -20.59 -10.51 -8.80
CA HIS A 374 -20.79 -10.33 -7.36
C HIS A 374 -19.61 -9.55 -6.72
N VAL A 375 -18.38 -9.98 -7.01
CA VAL A 375 -17.20 -9.29 -6.51
C VAL A 375 -17.17 -7.84 -6.99
N ALA A 376 -17.50 -7.57 -8.27
CA ALA A 376 -17.57 -6.21 -8.78
C ALA A 376 -18.66 -5.36 -8.10
N ASP A 377 -19.83 -5.94 -7.76
CA ASP A 377 -20.89 -5.26 -6.98
C ASP A 377 -20.40 -4.87 -5.59
N GLU A 378 -19.68 -5.77 -4.92
CA GLU A 378 -19.07 -5.50 -3.61
C GLU A 378 -18.01 -4.40 -3.69
N LEU A 379 -17.15 -4.40 -4.72
CA LEU A 379 -16.19 -3.31 -4.92
C LEU A 379 -16.91 -1.96 -5.15
N GLU A 380 -17.99 -1.92 -5.92
CA GLU A 380 -18.82 -0.71 -6.07
C GLU A 380 -19.48 -0.30 -4.74
N ARG A 381 -19.87 -1.25 -3.90
CA ARG A 381 -20.36 -0.96 -2.54
C ARG A 381 -19.29 -0.26 -1.68
N TRP A 382 -18.05 -0.76 -1.71
CA TRP A 382 -16.93 -0.10 -1.00
C TRP A 382 -16.68 1.34 -1.47
N ILE A 383 -16.75 1.61 -2.78
CA ILE A 383 -16.61 2.96 -3.32
C ILE A 383 -17.72 3.86 -2.76
N ARG A 384 -18.95 3.38 -2.79
CA ARG A 384 -20.14 4.16 -2.38
C ARG A 384 -20.18 4.43 -0.88
N GLU A 385 -19.84 3.43 -0.06
CA GLU A 385 -19.98 3.50 1.40
C GLU A 385 -18.76 4.08 2.10
N ALA A 386 -17.55 3.86 1.57
CA ALA A 386 -16.31 4.27 2.23
C ALA A 386 -15.50 5.34 1.48
N ASP A 387 -15.93 5.77 0.29
CA ASP A 387 -15.19 6.72 -0.56
C ASP A 387 -13.74 6.28 -0.86
N VAL A 388 -13.53 4.97 -1.07
CA VAL A 388 -12.23 4.46 -1.52
C VAL A 388 -11.95 4.81 -2.98
N ASP A 389 -10.69 4.92 -3.34
CA ASP A 389 -10.24 5.23 -4.71
C ASP A 389 -9.84 3.96 -5.49
N GLY A 390 -9.74 2.83 -4.80
CA GLY A 390 -9.35 1.57 -5.39
C GLY A 390 -9.05 0.50 -4.35
N PHE A 391 -8.34 -0.53 -4.80
CA PHE A 391 -8.10 -1.72 -4.00
C PHE A 391 -6.65 -2.16 -4.03
N ASN A 392 -6.23 -2.70 -2.90
CA ASN A 392 -4.96 -3.38 -2.71
C ASN A 392 -5.29 -4.87 -2.59
N PHE A 393 -5.26 -5.59 -3.72
CA PHE A 393 -5.65 -7.00 -3.75
C PHE A 393 -4.58 -7.87 -3.11
N ALA A 394 -4.96 -8.53 -2.01
CA ALA A 394 -4.19 -9.62 -1.43
C ALA A 394 -4.54 -10.95 -2.15
N TYR A 395 -3.75 -11.97 -1.91
CA TYR A 395 -3.93 -13.28 -2.53
C TYR A 395 -4.22 -14.37 -1.49
N ALA A 396 -5.02 -15.32 -1.89
CA ALA A 396 -5.13 -16.61 -1.22
C ALA A 396 -4.02 -17.54 -1.72
N LEU A 397 -3.91 -17.73 -3.04
CA LEU A 397 -2.86 -18.52 -3.71
C LEU A 397 -2.04 -17.67 -4.67
N MET A 398 -0.72 -17.82 -4.65
CA MET A 398 0.22 -17.10 -5.52
C MET A 398 0.68 -18.01 -6.69
N PRO A 399 0.63 -17.60 -7.96
CA PRO A 399 0.04 -16.33 -8.47
C PRO A 399 -1.45 -16.45 -8.83
N ARG A 400 -2.07 -17.61 -8.64
CA ARG A 400 -3.41 -18.01 -9.12
C ARG A 400 -4.49 -16.96 -8.83
N THR A 401 -4.51 -16.38 -7.63
CA THR A 401 -5.50 -15.34 -7.31
C THR A 401 -5.38 -14.13 -8.27
N PHE A 402 -4.18 -13.71 -8.62
CA PHE A 402 -4.00 -12.62 -9.58
C PHE A 402 -4.35 -13.04 -11.00
N GLU A 403 -4.04 -14.27 -11.41
CA GLU A 403 -4.44 -14.81 -12.70
C GLU A 403 -5.97 -14.83 -12.85
N GLU A 404 -6.69 -15.31 -11.82
CA GLU A 404 -8.16 -15.31 -11.81
C GLU A 404 -8.76 -13.89 -11.79
N ILE A 405 -8.18 -12.94 -11.05
CA ILE A 405 -8.58 -11.53 -11.12
C ILE A 405 -8.45 -10.99 -12.54
N ILE A 406 -7.33 -11.27 -13.20
CA ILE A 406 -7.04 -10.80 -14.56
C ILE A 406 -7.99 -11.41 -15.57
N GLU A 407 -8.21 -12.72 -15.47
CA GLU A 407 -9.03 -13.46 -16.44
C GLU A 407 -10.53 -13.18 -16.27
N PHE A 408 -11.03 -13.12 -15.04
CA PHE A 408 -12.46 -13.08 -14.78
C PHE A 408 -12.96 -11.72 -14.29
N LEU A 409 -12.30 -11.06 -13.35
CA LEU A 409 -12.79 -9.84 -12.72
C LEU A 409 -12.50 -8.59 -13.56
N LEU A 410 -11.28 -8.44 -14.10
CA LEU A 410 -10.93 -7.23 -14.86
C LEU A 410 -11.82 -6.99 -16.08
N PRO A 411 -12.24 -7.99 -16.88
CA PRO A 411 -13.20 -7.78 -17.97
C PRO A 411 -14.53 -7.18 -17.47
N VAL A 412 -15.05 -7.66 -16.34
CA VAL A 412 -16.28 -7.12 -15.74
C VAL A 412 -16.08 -5.66 -15.32
N LEU A 413 -14.98 -5.35 -14.64
CA LEU A 413 -14.67 -3.97 -14.21
C LEU A 413 -14.50 -3.02 -15.42
N ARG A 414 -13.86 -3.48 -16.51
CA ARG A 414 -13.71 -2.70 -17.75
C ARG A 414 -15.07 -2.46 -18.41
N ASN A 415 -15.89 -3.49 -18.56
CA ASN A 415 -17.25 -3.38 -19.13
C ASN A 415 -18.14 -2.43 -18.33
N ARG A 416 -17.97 -2.36 -17.00
CA ARG A 416 -18.66 -1.39 -16.14
C ARG A 416 -18.05 0.03 -16.20
N GLY A 417 -16.94 0.22 -16.90
CA GLY A 417 -16.20 1.48 -16.98
C GLY A 417 -15.45 1.85 -15.70
N LEU A 418 -15.22 0.86 -14.82
CA LEU A 418 -14.55 1.05 -13.51
C LEU A 418 -13.05 0.86 -13.58
N PHE A 419 -12.50 0.24 -14.63
CA PHE A 419 -11.08 0.02 -14.78
C PHE A 419 -10.56 0.49 -16.14
N TRP A 420 -9.28 0.63 -16.24
CA TRP A 420 -8.55 1.13 -17.40
C TRP A 420 -8.33 0.02 -18.43
N GLU A 421 -8.28 0.39 -19.72
CA GLU A 421 -7.85 -0.55 -20.79
C GLU A 421 -6.34 -0.74 -20.82
N GLY A 422 -5.60 0.19 -20.24
CA GLY A 422 -4.16 0.20 -20.13
C GLY A 422 -3.70 1.36 -19.27
N TYR A 423 -2.40 1.62 -19.21
CA TYR A 423 -1.85 2.76 -18.47
C TYR A 423 -2.20 4.07 -19.15
N GLU A 424 -2.67 5.07 -18.39
CA GLU A 424 -2.92 6.42 -18.91
C GLU A 424 -1.63 7.14 -19.31
N VAL A 425 -0.51 6.80 -18.67
CA VAL A 425 0.82 7.30 -19.00
C VAL A 425 1.78 6.13 -19.16
N PRO A 426 1.76 5.42 -20.31
CA PRO A 426 2.67 4.31 -20.56
C PRO A 426 4.14 4.76 -20.41
N GLY A 427 4.95 4.01 -19.66
CA GLY A 427 6.33 4.37 -19.31
C GLY A 427 6.44 5.56 -18.35
N GLY A 428 5.32 6.03 -17.81
CA GLY A 428 5.30 7.13 -16.84
C GLY A 428 5.76 6.72 -15.44
N THR A 429 5.97 7.72 -14.60
CA THR A 429 6.28 7.50 -13.18
C THR A 429 5.10 6.88 -12.44
N TYR A 430 5.36 6.29 -11.27
CA TYR A 430 4.31 5.74 -10.42
C TYR A 430 3.24 6.80 -10.09
N ARG A 431 3.67 8.04 -9.79
CA ARG A 431 2.76 9.14 -9.50
C ARG A 431 1.91 9.50 -10.71
N GLU A 432 2.46 9.58 -11.92
CA GLU A 432 1.70 9.90 -13.12
C GLU A 432 0.60 8.88 -13.39
N ASN A 433 0.89 7.59 -13.19
CA ASN A 433 -0.09 6.53 -13.38
C ASN A 433 -1.13 6.48 -12.25
N LEU A 434 -0.76 6.73 -10.97
CA LEU A 434 -1.74 6.80 -9.87
C LEU A 434 -2.78 7.92 -10.03
N TRP A 435 -2.38 9.06 -10.60
CA TRP A 435 -3.28 10.20 -10.86
C TRP A 435 -3.75 10.30 -12.30
N ALA A 436 -3.37 9.36 -13.16
CA ALA A 436 -3.69 9.39 -14.58
C ALA A 436 -3.35 10.76 -15.22
N LYS A 437 -2.18 11.31 -14.88
CA LYS A 437 -1.82 12.69 -15.25
C LYS A 437 -0.36 12.80 -15.71
N LYS A 438 -0.18 12.88 -17.01
CA LYS A 438 1.15 13.12 -17.62
C LYS A 438 1.76 14.43 -17.12
N GLY A 439 3.05 14.40 -16.79
CA GLY A 439 3.80 15.52 -16.26
C GLY A 439 3.66 15.74 -14.74
N ALA A 440 2.87 14.89 -14.05
CA ALA A 440 2.71 14.93 -12.59
C ALA A 440 3.72 14.03 -11.85
N ALA A 441 4.96 13.93 -12.35
CA ALA A 441 5.99 13.09 -11.75
C ALA A 441 6.38 13.51 -10.31
N ARG A 442 6.18 14.78 -9.95
CA ARG A 442 6.56 15.36 -8.65
C ARG A 442 5.36 15.60 -7.75
N PRO A 443 5.56 15.68 -6.42
CA PRO A 443 4.48 16.02 -5.49
C PRO A 443 3.79 17.35 -5.86
N PRO A 444 2.46 17.47 -5.69
CA PRO A 444 1.75 18.70 -6.01
C PRO A 444 2.17 19.86 -5.11
N SER A 445 1.89 21.09 -5.54
CA SER A 445 2.36 22.33 -4.88
C SER A 445 1.87 22.51 -3.44
N ASN A 446 0.77 21.88 -3.07
CA ASN A 446 0.21 21.88 -1.71
C ASN A 446 0.71 20.71 -0.85
N HIS A 447 1.57 19.83 -1.37
CA HIS A 447 2.20 18.77 -0.60
C HIS A 447 3.35 19.33 0.25
N PRO A 448 3.60 18.85 1.50
CA PRO A 448 4.68 19.34 2.36
C PRO A 448 6.07 19.35 1.72
N ALA A 449 6.37 18.38 0.86
CA ALA A 449 7.63 18.36 0.12
C ALA A 449 7.79 19.58 -0.79
N ALA A 450 6.69 20.14 -1.30
CA ALA A 450 6.74 21.27 -2.23
C ALA A 450 7.26 22.58 -1.59
N LYS A 451 7.20 22.70 -0.24
CA LYS A 451 7.83 23.84 0.45
C LYS A 451 9.34 23.92 0.20
N TYR A 452 9.96 22.77 -0.16
CA TYR A 452 11.38 22.64 -0.50
C TYR A 452 11.65 22.70 -2.01
N HIS A 453 10.62 22.98 -2.85
CA HIS A 453 10.77 23.18 -4.29
C HIS A 453 11.39 24.53 -4.61
N TRP A 454 12.31 24.55 -5.56
CA TRP A 454 12.87 25.78 -6.10
C TRP A 454 11.86 26.48 -7.02
N LYS A 455 11.36 27.64 -6.61
CA LYS A 455 10.57 28.52 -7.49
C LYS A 455 11.53 29.51 -8.16
N LYS A 456 11.46 29.63 -9.51
CA LYS A 456 12.10 30.69 -10.25
C LYS A 456 11.57 32.02 -9.68
N PRO A 457 12.42 33.06 -9.44
CA PRO A 457 11.89 34.37 -9.08
C PRO A 457 10.98 34.87 -10.19
N GLU A 458 9.89 35.50 -9.84
CA GLU A 458 8.97 36.16 -10.79
C GLU A 458 9.57 37.42 -11.45
N TRP A 459 10.87 37.57 -11.35
CA TRP A 459 11.60 38.73 -11.89
C TRP A 459 12.69 38.28 -12.85
N SER A 460 12.29 37.93 -14.01
CA SER A 460 13.18 37.87 -15.19
C SER A 460 12.36 37.87 -16.45
#